data_ad9817b7059bf083d7dfc888e9568639
#
_entry.id   ad9817b7059bf083d7dfc888e9568639
#
_cell.length_a   1.000
_cell.length_b   1.000
_cell.length_c   1.000
_cell.angle_alpha   90.00
_cell.angle_beta   90.00
_cell.angle_gamma   90.00
#
_symmetry.space_group_name_H-M   'P 1'
#
loop_
_entity.id
_entity.type
_entity.pdbx_description
1 polymer ?
#
loop_
_entity_poly.entity_id
_entity_poly.type
_entity_poly.pdbx_seq_one_letter_code
_entity_poly.pdbx_strand_id
1 'polypeptide(L)'
;MSPNLLQKYSVGNFHFPVRSGVDNILVNKESILEVVQKVKEDDELLYEQLIDITATDNILSKTGYSSERYTIIYTFLSLKFNKRLFIFTNISEEDLNIDSITQIFECADWYERECYDLFGIKFKNHPNLQRLMNDYNFQGHPLRKDFPLTGYEEVRYDENLKKVVYEPVSLKQEFRDFDNESPWEGMKETIQEELKK
;
A
#
# COMPACT_ATOMS: atom_id res chain seq x y z
N MET A 1 -25.14 13.50 -4.55
CA MET A 1 -24.06 14.15 -3.76
C MET A 1 -23.10 14.81 -4.72
N SER A 2 -22.79 16.04 -4.46
CA SER A 2 -21.97 16.85 -5.36
C SER A 2 -20.53 16.34 -5.33
N PRO A 3 -19.89 16.01 -6.46
CA PRO A 3 -18.47 15.67 -6.53
C PRO A 3 -17.54 16.77 -5.99
N ASN A 4 -18.10 17.93 -5.70
CA ASN A 4 -17.41 19.14 -5.26
C ASN A 4 -16.87 19.13 -3.81
N LEU A 5 -17.43 18.33 -2.89
CA LEU A 5 -17.00 18.36 -1.48
C LEU A 5 -15.63 17.74 -1.26
N LEU A 6 -15.39 16.58 -1.85
CA LEU A 6 -14.10 15.90 -1.75
C LEU A 6 -13.00 16.58 -2.58
N GLN A 7 -13.36 17.22 -3.70
CA GLN A 7 -12.41 17.95 -4.54
C GLN A 7 -11.75 19.14 -3.82
N LYS A 8 -12.37 19.69 -2.77
CA LYS A 8 -11.76 20.74 -1.94
C LYS A 8 -10.47 20.28 -1.25
N TYR A 9 -10.35 18.99 -0.99
CA TYR A 9 -9.22 18.39 -0.29
C TYR A 9 -8.19 17.76 -1.22
N SER A 10 -8.54 17.63 -2.52
CA SER A 10 -7.65 17.02 -3.50
C SER A 10 -6.61 18.00 -4.03
N VAL A 11 -5.36 17.57 -4.06
CA VAL A 11 -4.25 18.30 -4.68
C VAL A 11 -4.01 17.73 -6.08
N GLY A 12 -4.50 18.45 -7.10
CA GLY A 12 -4.29 18.08 -8.50
C GLY A 12 -5.24 17.02 -9.05
N ASN A 13 -5.09 16.74 -10.34
CA ASN A 13 -5.82 15.69 -11.04
C ASN A 13 -5.07 14.36 -10.91
N PHE A 14 -5.51 13.53 -9.99
CA PHE A 14 -4.97 12.21 -9.80
C PHE A 14 -5.85 11.18 -10.52
N HIS A 15 -5.25 10.41 -11.41
CA HIS A 15 -5.98 9.38 -12.16
C HIS A 15 -5.46 8.01 -11.76
N PHE A 16 -6.02 7.45 -10.71
CA PHE A 16 -5.82 6.04 -10.40
C PHE A 16 -6.95 5.24 -11.06
N PRO A 17 -6.69 4.07 -11.63
CA PRO A 17 -7.73 3.24 -12.24
C PRO A 17 -8.59 2.59 -11.15
N VAL A 18 -9.35 3.42 -10.43
CA VAL A 18 -10.31 2.96 -9.43
C VAL A 18 -11.59 2.56 -10.16
N ARG A 19 -12.22 1.49 -9.70
CA ARG A 19 -13.52 1.07 -10.23
C ARG A 19 -14.51 2.23 -10.19
N SER A 20 -15.32 2.35 -11.25
CA SER A 20 -16.41 3.32 -11.31
C SER A 20 -17.28 3.27 -10.04
N GLY A 21 -17.55 4.43 -9.44
CA GLY A 21 -18.40 4.55 -8.24
C GLY A 21 -17.68 4.60 -6.90
N VAL A 22 -16.33 4.61 -6.90
CA VAL A 22 -15.53 4.84 -5.68
C VAL A 22 -14.91 6.23 -5.72
N ASP A 23 -15.11 7.00 -4.68
CA ASP A 23 -14.52 8.33 -4.54
C ASP A 23 -13.00 8.21 -4.26
N ASN A 24 -12.19 9.07 -4.86
CA ASN A 24 -10.75 9.10 -4.61
C ASN A 24 -10.22 10.52 -4.62
N ILE A 25 -9.25 10.80 -3.76
CA ILE A 25 -8.56 12.09 -3.65
C ILE A 25 -7.06 11.88 -3.40
N LEU A 26 -6.25 12.80 -3.92
CA LEU A 26 -4.83 12.90 -3.59
C LEU A 26 -4.64 14.02 -2.56
N VAL A 27 -3.94 13.73 -1.48
CA VAL A 27 -3.70 14.64 -0.36
C VAL A 27 -2.20 14.74 -0.08
N ASN A 28 -1.73 15.95 0.22
CA ASN A 28 -0.36 16.15 0.68
C ASN A 28 -0.15 15.51 2.06
N LYS A 29 1.04 14.98 2.31
CA LYS A 29 1.37 14.33 3.59
C LYS A 29 1.21 15.24 4.81
N GLU A 30 1.43 16.54 4.65
CA GLU A 30 1.31 17.55 5.70
C GLU A 30 -0.16 17.80 6.10
N SER A 31 -1.11 17.54 5.19
CA SER A 31 -2.53 17.80 5.38
C SER A 31 -3.34 16.55 5.74
N ILE A 32 -2.69 15.39 5.85
CA ILE A 32 -3.40 14.10 6.01
C ILE A 32 -4.28 14.08 7.26
N LEU A 33 -3.79 14.54 8.40
CA LEU A 33 -4.53 14.56 9.66
C LEU A 33 -5.79 15.44 9.54
N GLU A 34 -5.62 16.65 9.02
CA GLU A 34 -6.73 17.59 8.85
C GLU A 34 -7.81 17.04 7.93
N VAL A 35 -7.40 16.43 6.80
CA VAL A 35 -8.36 15.88 5.82
C VAL A 35 -9.07 14.65 6.39
N VAL A 36 -8.35 13.74 7.04
CA VAL A 36 -8.93 12.54 7.66
C VAL A 36 -9.92 12.91 8.76
N GLN A 37 -9.60 13.90 9.59
CA GLN A 37 -10.51 14.41 10.60
C GLN A 37 -11.80 14.97 9.97
N LYS A 38 -11.66 15.80 8.93
CA LYS A 38 -12.81 16.41 8.24
C LYS A 38 -13.69 15.38 7.54
N VAL A 39 -13.14 14.39 6.85
CA VAL A 39 -13.95 13.37 6.16
C VAL A 39 -14.69 12.46 7.15
N LYS A 40 -14.17 12.32 8.37
CA LYS A 40 -14.83 11.59 9.46
C LYS A 40 -16.00 12.40 10.06
N GLU A 41 -15.79 13.70 10.32
CA GLU A 41 -16.73 14.54 11.08
C GLU A 41 -17.79 15.21 10.21
N ASP A 42 -17.57 15.36 8.91
CA ASP A 42 -18.49 16.03 8.00
C ASP A 42 -19.79 15.23 7.82
N ASP A 43 -20.93 15.82 8.18
CA ASP A 43 -22.26 15.18 8.13
C ASP A 43 -22.70 14.73 6.74
N GLU A 44 -22.13 15.30 5.69
CA GLU A 44 -22.39 14.90 4.29
C GLU A 44 -21.45 13.81 3.79
N LEU A 45 -20.35 13.56 4.48
CA LEU A 45 -19.34 12.56 4.13
C LEU A 45 -19.39 11.34 5.05
N LEU A 46 -19.24 11.53 6.35
CA LEU A 46 -19.31 10.53 7.43
C LEU A 46 -18.55 9.24 7.12
N TYR A 47 -17.28 9.36 6.80
CA TYR A 47 -16.40 8.21 6.64
C TYR A 47 -15.90 7.75 8.02
N GLU A 48 -16.80 7.10 8.76
CA GLU A 48 -16.60 6.72 10.15
C GLU A 48 -15.72 5.48 10.33
N GLN A 49 -15.53 4.69 9.29
CA GLN A 49 -14.78 3.44 9.37
C GLN A 49 -13.53 3.50 8.49
N LEU A 50 -12.38 3.28 9.12
CA LEU A 50 -11.13 2.97 8.44
C LEU A 50 -11.13 1.47 8.12
N ILE A 51 -10.96 1.11 6.85
CA ILE A 51 -10.94 -0.28 6.38
C ILE A 51 -9.52 -0.79 6.29
N ASP A 52 -8.60 0.04 5.76
CA ASP A 52 -7.23 -0.39 5.49
C ASP A 52 -6.30 0.81 5.32
N ILE A 53 -5.02 0.60 5.62
CA ILE A 53 -3.90 1.48 5.22
C ILE A 53 -2.85 0.59 4.59
N THR A 54 -2.51 0.84 3.34
CA THR A 54 -1.46 0.11 2.64
C THR A 54 -0.58 1.06 1.85
N ALA A 55 0.49 0.55 1.26
CA ALA A 55 1.37 1.34 0.41
C ALA A 55 1.72 0.61 -0.88
N THR A 56 2.17 1.39 -1.87
CA THR A 56 2.74 0.87 -3.12
C THR A 56 4.13 1.43 -3.33
N ASP A 57 5.04 0.59 -3.84
CA ASP A 57 6.35 1.03 -4.35
C ASP A 57 6.26 1.16 -5.86
N ASN A 58 6.41 2.37 -6.37
CA ASN A 58 6.21 2.73 -7.77
C ASN A 58 7.51 2.75 -8.58
N ILE A 59 8.64 2.29 -8.01
CA ILE A 59 9.96 2.35 -8.67
C ILE A 59 9.98 1.67 -10.05
N LEU A 60 9.19 0.62 -10.25
CA LEU A 60 9.07 -0.10 -11.52
C LEU A 60 7.85 0.32 -12.33
N SER A 61 7.04 1.24 -11.82
CA SER A 61 5.81 1.65 -12.48
C SER A 61 6.11 2.53 -13.69
N LYS A 62 5.80 2.03 -14.88
CA LYS A 62 5.85 2.81 -16.14
C LYS A 62 4.60 3.66 -16.34
N THR A 63 3.62 3.56 -15.47
CA THR A 63 2.28 4.14 -15.66
C THR A 63 2.18 5.62 -15.29
N GLY A 64 3.22 6.18 -14.65
CA GLY A 64 3.26 7.62 -14.32
C GLY A 64 2.18 8.10 -13.36
N TYR A 65 1.57 7.20 -12.58
CA TYR A 65 0.50 7.56 -11.63
C TYR A 65 1.01 8.38 -10.43
N SER A 66 2.29 8.30 -10.10
CA SER A 66 2.91 9.08 -9.04
C SER A 66 4.26 9.62 -9.49
N SER A 67 4.58 10.86 -9.10
CA SER A 67 5.91 11.44 -9.25
C SER A 67 6.89 10.91 -8.19
N GLU A 68 6.37 10.32 -7.12
CA GLU A 68 7.13 9.86 -5.97
C GLU A 68 7.21 8.32 -5.93
N ARG A 69 8.24 7.81 -5.27
CA ARG A 69 8.47 6.38 -5.17
C ARG A 69 7.35 5.65 -4.43
N TYR A 70 6.88 6.20 -3.31
CA TYR A 70 5.85 5.54 -2.51
C TYR A 70 4.53 6.29 -2.55
N THR A 71 3.43 5.53 -2.54
CA THR A 71 2.09 6.07 -2.38
C THR A 71 1.40 5.30 -1.27
N ILE A 72 0.97 5.99 -0.21
CA ILE A 72 0.11 5.40 0.83
C ILE A 72 -1.33 5.54 0.39
N ILE A 73 -2.11 4.51 0.65
CA ILE A 73 -3.51 4.40 0.31
C ILE A 73 -4.30 4.16 1.59
N TYR A 74 -5.11 5.12 1.97
CA TYR A 74 -6.06 4.99 3.08
C TYR A 74 -7.43 4.67 2.52
N THR A 75 -8.06 3.63 3.02
CA THR A 75 -9.37 3.16 2.58
C THR A 75 -10.41 3.39 3.66
N PHE A 76 -11.42 4.21 3.37
CA PHE A 76 -12.49 4.52 4.29
C PHE A 76 -13.85 4.05 3.78
N LEU A 77 -14.77 3.81 4.72
CA LEU A 77 -16.16 3.46 4.45
C LEU A 77 -17.11 4.38 5.24
N SER A 78 -18.07 4.93 4.53
CA SER A 78 -19.25 5.55 5.12
C SER A 78 -20.39 4.52 5.13
N LEU A 79 -20.80 4.09 6.32
CA LEU A 79 -21.91 3.14 6.49
C LEU A 79 -23.24 3.80 6.13
N LYS A 80 -23.43 5.05 6.53
CA LYS A 80 -24.65 5.83 6.26
C LYS A 80 -24.93 5.96 4.76
N PHE A 81 -23.90 6.24 3.98
CA PHE A 81 -24.03 6.48 2.53
C PHE A 81 -23.66 5.27 1.68
N ASN A 82 -23.18 4.17 2.30
CA ASN A 82 -22.68 2.97 1.62
C ASN A 82 -21.67 3.32 0.51
N LYS A 83 -20.70 4.16 0.85
CA LYS A 83 -19.66 4.66 -0.05
C LYS A 83 -18.27 4.39 0.48
N ARG A 84 -17.32 4.14 -0.43
CA ARG A 84 -15.90 4.05 -0.13
C ARG A 84 -15.18 5.27 -0.64
N LEU A 85 -14.13 5.64 0.10
CA LEU A 85 -13.20 6.70 -0.24
C LEU A 85 -11.77 6.15 -0.18
N PHE A 86 -10.99 6.39 -1.23
CA PHE A 86 -9.55 6.21 -1.19
C PHE A 86 -8.87 7.57 -1.08
N ILE A 87 -8.01 7.72 -0.08
CA ILE A 87 -7.11 8.85 0.05
C ILE A 87 -5.71 8.38 -0.29
N PHE A 88 -5.12 9.01 -1.29
CA PHE A 88 -3.75 8.74 -1.73
C PHE A 88 -2.82 9.82 -1.20
N THR A 89 -1.63 9.42 -0.74
CA THR A 89 -0.61 10.35 -0.30
C THR A 89 0.74 9.88 -0.83
N ASN A 90 1.37 10.73 -1.64
CA ASN A 90 2.68 10.45 -2.20
C ASN A 90 3.79 10.79 -1.22
N ILE A 91 4.80 9.91 -1.14
CA ILE A 91 5.94 10.04 -0.24
C ILE A 91 7.22 9.81 -1.02
N SER A 92 8.17 10.74 -0.88
CA SER A 92 9.49 10.60 -1.49
C SER A 92 10.34 9.57 -0.76
N GLU A 93 11.30 9.01 -1.47
CA GLU A 93 12.28 8.09 -0.88
C GLU A 93 13.18 8.76 0.16
N GLU A 94 13.43 10.07 -0.01
CA GLU A 94 14.30 10.85 0.87
C GLU A 94 13.65 11.17 2.22
N ASP A 95 12.32 11.28 2.27
CA ASP A 95 11.57 11.59 3.49
C ASP A 95 10.36 10.67 3.65
N LEU A 96 10.61 9.47 4.17
CA LEU A 96 9.62 8.41 4.43
C LEU A 96 8.80 8.66 5.71
N ASN A 97 8.58 9.92 6.08
CA ASN A 97 7.83 10.26 7.28
C ASN A 97 6.46 10.83 6.94
N ILE A 98 5.43 10.40 7.67
CA ILE A 98 4.06 10.94 7.62
C ILE A 98 3.47 10.94 9.03
N ASP A 99 2.48 11.79 9.29
CA ASP A 99 1.81 11.79 10.59
C ASP A 99 0.85 10.61 10.73
N SER A 100 0.87 9.99 11.92
CA SER A 100 -0.03 8.88 12.27
C SER A 100 -1.46 9.37 12.46
N ILE A 101 -2.42 8.60 11.96
CA ILE A 101 -3.85 8.85 12.16
C ILE A 101 -4.46 8.06 13.33
N THR A 102 -3.64 7.43 14.17
CA THR A 102 -4.10 6.63 15.32
C THR A 102 -4.95 7.43 16.32
N GLN A 103 -4.74 8.74 16.43
CA GLN A 103 -5.55 9.61 17.28
C GLN A 103 -6.99 9.78 16.77
N ILE A 104 -7.20 9.58 15.47
CA ILE A 104 -8.52 9.70 14.83
C ILE A 104 -9.18 8.33 14.70
N PHE A 105 -8.39 7.30 14.33
CA PHE A 105 -8.81 5.91 14.18
C PHE A 105 -7.85 4.98 14.93
N GLU A 106 -8.28 4.45 16.07
CA GLU A 106 -7.43 3.55 16.90
C GLU A 106 -6.98 2.30 16.13
N CYS A 107 -7.80 1.79 15.22
CA CYS A 107 -7.44 0.62 14.40
C CYS A 107 -6.29 0.89 13.43
N ALA A 108 -5.94 2.15 13.15
CA ALA A 108 -4.80 2.52 12.33
C ALA A 108 -3.46 2.02 12.92
N ASP A 109 -3.38 1.79 14.24
CA ASP A 109 -2.18 1.28 14.91
C ASP A 109 -1.60 0.04 14.17
N TRP A 110 -2.44 -0.93 13.88
CA TRP A 110 -2.01 -2.17 13.23
C TRP A 110 -1.63 -1.97 11.76
N TYR A 111 -2.42 -1.24 11.00
CA TYR A 111 -2.16 -0.97 9.58
C TYR A 111 -0.92 -0.11 9.35
N GLU A 112 -0.68 0.89 10.21
CA GLU A 112 0.52 1.72 10.13
C GLU A 112 1.78 0.92 10.48
N ARG A 113 1.72 0.03 11.45
CA ARG A 113 2.80 -0.91 11.78
C ARG A 113 3.09 -1.86 10.62
N GLU A 114 2.06 -2.36 9.93
CA GLU A 114 2.23 -3.18 8.73
C GLU A 114 2.93 -2.41 7.62
N CYS A 115 2.49 -1.19 7.32
CA CYS A 115 3.15 -0.32 6.33
C CYS A 115 4.61 -0.01 6.70
N TYR A 116 4.87 0.24 7.99
CA TYR A 116 6.24 0.45 8.47
C TYR A 116 7.08 -0.81 8.27
N ASP A 117 6.58 -1.96 8.65
CA ASP A 117 7.32 -3.22 8.58
C ASP A 117 7.65 -3.62 7.13
N LEU A 118 6.68 -3.52 6.23
CA LEU A 118 6.79 -4.02 4.86
C LEU A 118 7.42 -3.02 3.88
N PHE A 119 7.25 -1.71 4.10
CA PHE A 119 7.75 -0.65 3.20
C PHE A 119 8.77 0.29 3.85
N GLY A 120 8.85 0.35 5.18
CA GLY A 120 9.76 1.23 5.91
C GLY A 120 9.26 2.67 6.06
N ILE A 121 7.97 2.90 5.87
CA ILE A 121 7.34 4.21 6.05
C ILE A 121 7.16 4.46 7.55
N LYS A 122 7.63 5.61 8.04
CA LYS A 122 7.59 5.96 9.46
C LYS A 122 6.42 6.87 9.77
N PHE A 123 5.56 6.45 10.68
CA PHE A 123 4.40 7.21 11.14
C PHE A 123 4.77 8.01 12.39
N LYS A 124 4.85 9.34 12.26
CA LYS A 124 5.16 10.24 13.37
C LYS A 124 4.03 10.22 14.40
N ASN A 125 4.39 10.30 15.67
CA ASN A 125 3.42 10.28 16.80
C ASN A 125 2.62 8.97 16.92
N HIS A 126 3.06 7.90 16.26
CA HIS A 126 2.49 6.58 16.46
C HIS A 126 2.85 6.06 17.88
N PRO A 127 1.91 5.51 18.66
CA PRO A 127 2.15 5.13 20.05
C PRO A 127 3.18 4.02 20.21
N ASN A 128 3.28 3.10 19.26
CA ASN A 128 4.16 1.93 19.36
C ASN A 128 4.54 1.39 17.98
N LEU A 129 5.39 2.10 17.24
CA LEU A 129 5.80 1.73 15.88
C LEU A 129 6.87 0.62 15.91
N GLN A 130 6.43 -0.62 15.92
CA GLN A 130 7.27 -1.82 15.92
C GLN A 130 6.89 -2.74 14.76
N ARG A 131 7.82 -3.61 14.34
CA ARG A 131 7.53 -4.65 13.33
C ARG A 131 6.35 -5.52 13.76
N LEU A 132 5.58 -5.96 12.78
CA LEU A 132 4.35 -6.74 12.98
C LEU A 132 4.41 -8.08 12.27
N MET A 133 4.75 -8.09 11.00
CA MET A 133 4.72 -9.27 10.12
C MET A 133 6.05 -10.02 10.10
N ASN A 134 7.16 -9.28 10.18
CA ASN A 134 8.49 -9.85 10.19
C ASN A 134 9.05 -9.94 11.61
N ASP A 135 10.08 -10.76 11.79
CA ASP A 135 10.84 -10.83 13.04
C ASP A 135 11.45 -9.46 13.39
N TYR A 136 11.58 -9.18 14.68
CA TYR A 136 12.13 -7.89 15.14
C TYR A 136 13.55 -7.62 14.64
N ASN A 137 14.33 -8.69 14.40
CA ASN A 137 15.70 -8.59 13.87
C ASN A 137 15.77 -8.65 12.34
N PHE A 138 14.64 -8.77 11.66
CA PHE A 138 14.60 -8.85 10.20
C PHE A 138 15.20 -7.59 9.55
N GLN A 139 16.10 -7.78 8.59
CA GLN A 139 16.77 -6.68 7.90
C GLN A 139 16.07 -6.37 6.58
N GLY A 140 15.67 -5.10 6.41
CA GLY A 140 14.99 -4.62 5.22
C GLY A 140 13.46 -4.60 5.29
N HIS A 141 12.83 -4.38 4.13
CA HIS A 141 11.38 -4.23 3.97
C HIS A 141 10.92 -5.03 2.76
N PRO A 142 10.24 -6.18 2.96
CA PRO A 142 10.05 -7.18 1.90
C PRO A 142 9.16 -6.78 0.73
N LEU A 143 8.28 -5.78 0.89
CA LEU A 143 7.42 -5.33 -0.20
C LEU A 143 8.02 -4.20 -1.05
N ARG A 144 9.21 -3.72 -0.70
CA ARG A 144 9.97 -2.86 -1.61
C ARG A 144 10.40 -3.65 -2.84
N LYS A 145 10.30 -3.05 -4.02
CA LYS A 145 10.63 -3.72 -5.30
C LYS A 145 12.12 -3.97 -5.50
N ASP A 146 12.97 -3.27 -4.76
CA ASP A 146 14.42 -3.48 -4.71
C ASP A 146 14.85 -4.56 -3.68
N PHE A 147 13.92 -5.07 -2.86
CA PHE A 147 14.19 -6.19 -1.96
C PHE A 147 14.18 -7.51 -2.75
N PRO A 148 15.22 -8.38 -2.60
CA PRO A 148 15.28 -9.63 -3.35
C PRO A 148 14.16 -10.59 -2.95
N LEU A 149 13.57 -11.27 -3.94
CA LEU A 149 12.47 -12.21 -3.75
C LEU A 149 12.80 -13.32 -2.73
N THR A 150 14.03 -13.79 -2.70
CA THR A 150 14.51 -14.84 -1.79
C THR A 150 14.82 -14.33 -0.37
N GLY A 151 14.95 -13.00 -0.20
CA GLY A 151 15.58 -12.46 1.00
C GLY A 151 17.10 -12.76 1.04
N TYR A 152 17.69 -12.59 2.22
CA TYR A 152 19.12 -12.79 2.45
C TYR A 152 19.41 -13.99 3.35
N GLU A 153 18.48 -14.29 4.25
CA GLU A 153 18.63 -15.35 5.25
C GLU A 153 17.39 -16.25 5.24
N GLU A 154 17.59 -17.51 5.51
CA GLU A 154 16.54 -18.49 5.76
C GLU A 154 16.59 -18.99 7.20
N VAL A 155 15.44 -19.45 7.68
CA VAL A 155 15.27 -19.88 9.06
C VAL A 155 15.06 -21.37 9.10
N ARG A 156 15.89 -22.09 9.86
CA ARG A 156 15.82 -23.54 10.03
C ARG A 156 15.84 -23.93 11.51
N TYR A 157 15.08 -24.95 11.85
CA TYR A 157 15.21 -25.57 13.15
C TYR A 157 16.38 -26.58 13.15
N ASP A 158 17.34 -26.39 14.06
CA ASP A 158 18.44 -27.31 14.25
C ASP A 158 18.13 -28.29 15.40
N GLU A 159 18.00 -29.59 15.05
CA GLU A 159 17.65 -30.63 16.03
C GLU A 159 18.76 -30.87 17.08
N ASN A 160 20.02 -30.67 16.71
CA ASN A 160 21.14 -30.86 17.63
C ASN A 160 21.22 -29.73 18.65
N LEU A 161 21.04 -28.50 18.18
CA LEU A 161 21.05 -27.29 19.01
C LEU A 161 19.70 -27.04 19.69
N LYS A 162 18.63 -27.75 19.28
CA LYS A 162 17.24 -27.58 19.74
C LYS A 162 16.76 -26.13 19.69
N LYS A 163 17.14 -25.40 18.65
CA LYS A 163 16.80 -24.00 18.45
C LYS A 163 16.68 -23.65 16.97
N VAL A 164 16.01 -22.52 16.73
CA VAL A 164 15.96 -21.89 15.42
C VAL A 164 17.31 -21.23 15.13
N VAL A 165 17.85 -21.48 13.94
CA VAL A 165 19.08 -20.87 13.44
C VAL A 165 18.81 -20.12 12.15
N TYR A 166 19.55 -19.03 11.94
CA TYR A 166 19.52 -18.24 10.72
C TYR A 166 20.77 -18.61 9.91
N GLU A 167 20.56 -18.86 8.63
CA GLU A 167 21.64 -19.21 7.71
C GLU A 167 21.43 -18.49 6.37
N PRO A 168 22.50 -18.23 5.58
CA PRO A 168 22.34 -17.64 4.26
C PRO A 168 21.44 -18.48 3.38
N VAL A 169 20.61 -17.83 2.55
CA VAL A 169 19.66 -18.50 1.65
C VAL A 169 20.40 -19.45 0.72
N SER A 170 19.98 -20.72 0.69
CA SER A 170 20.50 -21.77 -0.19
C SER A 170 19.33 -22.58 -0.76
N LEU A 171 18.68 -22.05 -1.77
CA LEU A 171 17.50 -22.68 -2.37
C LEU A 171 17.94 -23.87 -3.23
N LYS A 172 17.31 -25.02 -2.99
CA LYS A 172 17.53 -26.24 -3.77
C LYS A 172 16.88 -26.19 -5.16
N GLN A 173 15.88 -25.36 -5.34
CA GLN A 173 15.15 -25.19 -6.58
C GLN A 173 15.29 -23.75 -7.06
N GLU A 174 15.74 -23.57 -8.29
CA GLU A 174 15.77 -22.25 -8.94
C GLU A 174 14.36 -21.74 -9.20
N PHE A 175 14.20 -20.41 -9.18
CA PHE A 175 12.95 -19.77 -9.63
C PHE A 175 12.76 -20.06 -11.12
N ARG A 176 11.54 -20.50 -11.45
CA ARG A 176 11.16 -20.70 -12.84
C ARG A 176 10.63 -19.42 -13.41
N ASP A 177 11.15 -19.02 -14.57
CA ASP A 177 10.59 -17.96 -15.39
C ASP A 177 9.34 -18.55 -16.06
N PHE A 178 8.17 -18.06 -15.67
CA PHE A 178 6.90 -18.60 -16.11
C PHE A 178 6.25 -17.63 -17.09
N ASP A 179 6.16 -18.04 -18.36
CA ASP A 179 5.40 -17.33 -19.38
C ASP A 179 3.93 -17.75 -19.26
N ASN A 180 3.06 -16.80 -18.89
CA ASN A 180 1.61 -17.00 -18.81
C ASN A 180 0.91 -16.87 -20.18
N GLU A 181 1.66 -16.63 -21.25
CA GLU A 181 1.08 -16.57 -22.57
C GLU A 181 0.67 -17.97 -23.06
N SER A 182 -0.52 -18.04 -23.64
CA SER A 182 -0.96 -19.28 -24.30
C SER A 182 -0.06 -19.59 -25.49
N PRO A 183 0.47 -20.82 -25.62
CA PRO A 183 1.25 -21.22 -26.79
C PRO A 183 0.39 -21.37 -28.05
N TRP A 184 -0.93 -21.22 -27.94
CA TRP A 184 -1.86 -21.28 -29.07
C TRP A 184 -1.86 -19.98 -29.87
N GLU A 185 -1.29 -20.03 -31.07
CA GLU A 185 -1.21 -18.88 -31.96
C GLU A 185 -2.59 -18.34 -32.36
N GLY A 186 -3.58 -19.20 -32.61
CA GLY A 186 -4.95 -18.80 -32.96
C GLY A 186 -5.66 -17.99 -31.87
N MET A 187 -5.30 -18.17 -30.60
CA MET A 187 -5.85 -17.36 -29.52
C MET A 187 -5.25 -15.95 -29.50
N LYS A 188 -3.97 -15.82 -29.87
CA LYS A 188 -3.31 -14.50 -30.00
C LYS A 188 -3.93 -13.65 -31.09
N GLU A 189 -4.29 -14.24 -32.22
CA GLU A 189 -4.96 -13.56 -33.32
C GLU A 189 -6.37 -13.08 -32.93
N THR A 190 -7.15 -13.91 -32.26
CA THR A 190 -8.50 -13.56 -31.79
C THR A 190 -8.49 -12.40 -30.81
N ILE A 191 -7.56 -12.40 -29.82
CA ILE A 191 -7.42 -11.31 -28.85
C ILE A 191 -6.99 -10.02 -29.55
N GLN A 192 -6.09 -10.07 -30.53
CA GLN A 192 -5.67 -8.89 -31.29
C GLN A 192 -6.79 -8.31 -32.16
N GLU A 193 -7.68 -9.13 -32.67
CA GLU A 193 -8.85 -8.68 -33.42
C GLU A 193 -9.92 -8.04 -32.52
N GLU A 194 -10.11 -8.55 -31.31
CA GLU A 194 -11.02 -7.97 -30.32
C GLU A 194 -10.52 -6.61 -29.78
N LEU A 195 -9.22 -6.45 -29.61
CA LEU A 195 -8.61 -5.19 -29.18
C LEU A 195 -8.59 -4.10 -30.26
N LYS A 196 -8.84 -4.45 -31.53
CA LYS A 196 -8.95 -3.50 -32.64
C LYS A 196 -10.38 -3.03 -32.94
N LYS A 197 -11.39 -3.59 -32.27
CA LYS A 197 -12.80 -3.19 -32.33
C LYS A 197 -13.16 -2.24 -31.22
#